data_a2998f69ac071ec8845c8376c1dd5e30
#
_entry.id   a2998f69ac071ec8845c8376c1dd5e30
#
_cell.length_a   1.000
_cell.length_b   1.000
_cell.length_c   1.000
_cell.angle_alpha   90.00
_cell.angle_beta   90.00
_cell.angle_gamma   90.00
#
_symmetry.space_group_name_H-M   'P 1'
#
loop_
_entity.id
_entity.type
_entity.pdbx_description
1 polymer ?
#
loop_
_entity_poly.entity_id
_entity_poly.type
_entity_poly.pdbx_seq_one_letter_code
_entity_poly.pdbx_strand_id
1 'polypeptide(L)'
;KDTVFWVVKPQIGREGISGLGTLLSGVYIELQPGAKGSKMDKYDLLDSPPLAPPDAKGIRVILDSKKAGQLSPGDPVLFRGYRVGSVETSTFDTQKRNISYQLFINAPYDRLVTSNVRFWKDSGIAVDLTSAGMRVEMGSLTTLLSGGVSFDVPEGLDLGQPVAPKTAFVLYDDQKSIQDSLYTDHIDYLMFFKDSVRGLQPGAPVEFRGIRLGTVSKVPFFAPNMRQTFNDDYRIPVLIRIEPERLKMQLGENADVVEHLGELLKRGLRGSLKTGNLVTGALYVDL
;
A
#
# COMPACT_ATOMS: atom_id res chain seq x y z
N LYS A 1 19.11 -8.59 -28.35
CA LYS A 1 19.04 -8.73 -26.86
C LYS A 1 17.59 -8.64 -26.33
N ASP A 2 16.70 -8.06 -27.09
CA ASP A 2 15.30 -7.76 -26.77
C ASP A 2 14.29 -8.55 -27.62
N THR A 3 14.76 -9.50 -28.44
CA THR A 3 13.88 -10.49 -29.11
C THR A 3 13.35 -11.46 -28.05
N VAL A 4 12.06 -11.68 -28.06
CA VAL A 4 11.35 -12.54 -27.10
C VAL A 4 10.74 -13.71 -27.85
N PHE A 5 10.88 -14.91 -27.29
CA PHE A 5 10.28 -16.13 -27.80
C PHE A 5 9.32 -16.69 -26.76
N TRP A 6 8.16 -17.19 -27.19
CA TRP A 6 7.20 -17.83 -26.29
C TRP A 6 6.49 -19.01 -26.95
N VAL A 7 6.00 -19.90 -26.11
CA VAL A 7 5.23 -21.07 -26.55
C VAL A 7 3.77 -20.64 -26.68
N VAL A 8 3.20 -20.91 -27.87
CA VAL A 8 1.75 -20.78 -28.10
C VAL A 8 1.12 -22.15 -27.90
N LYS A 9 0.32 -22.23 -26.83
CA LYS A 9 -0.44 -23.45 -26.44
C LYS A 9 -1.85 -23.04 -26.00
N PRO A 10 -2.82 -23.94 -25.95
CA PRO A 10 -4.12 -23.63 -25.41
C PRO A 10 -3.96 -23.18 -23.95
N GLN A 11 -4.50 -22.03 -23.61
CA GLN A 11 -4.46 -21.51 -22.26
C GLN A 11 -5.87 -21.09 -21.82
N ILE A 12 -6.23 -21.48 -20.62
CA ILE A 12 -7.45 -21.00 -19.95
C ILE A 12 -7.01 -19.94 -18.96
N GLY A 13 -7.26 -18.68 -19.28
CA GLY A 13 -6.94 -17.53 -18.44
C GLY A 13 -8.20 -16.84 -17.97
N ARG A 14 -8.02 -15.81 -17.15
CA ARG A 14 -9.13 -14.96 -16.65
C ARG A 14 -9.84 -14.19 -17.77
N GLU A 15 -9.17 -13.96 -18.88
CA GLU A 15 -9.72 -13.29 -20.07
C GLU A 15 -10.41 -14.27 -21.05
N GLY A 16 -10.48 -15.55 -20.68
CA GLY A 16 -11.08 -16.60 -21.50
C GLY A 16 -10.06 -17.65 -21.97
N ILE A 17 -10.40 -18.34 -23.04
CA ILE A 17 -9.57 -19.37 -23.64
C ILE A 17 -8.80 -18.76 -24.82
N SER A 18 -7.47 -18.81 -24.78
CA SER A 18 -6.60 -18.40 -25.88
C SER A 18 -5.86 -19.59 -26.49
N GLY A 19 -5.32 -19.40 -27.70
CA GLY A 19 -4.55 -20.45 -28.37
C GLY A 19 -5.37 -21.66 -28.82
N LEU A 20 -6.69 -21.57 -29.01
CA LEU A 20 -7.56 -22.67 -29.41
C LEU A 20 -7.14 -23.25 -30.77
N GLY A 21 -6.55 -22.46 -31.69
CA GLY A 21 -6.02 -22.94 -32.96
C GLY A 21 -4.95 -24.02 -32.80
N THR A 22 -4.22 -24.00 -31.67
CA THR A 22 -3.16 -25.00 -31.42
C THR A 22 -3.69 -26.40 -31.08
N LEU A 23 -4.98 -26.53 -30.78
CA LEU A 23 -5.61 -27.86 -30.65
C LEU A 23 -5.58 -28.66 -31.91
N LEU A 24 -5.58 -27.99 -33.06
CA LEU A 24 -5.54 -28.61 -34.37
C LEU A 24 -4.14 -28.58 -35.00
N SER A 25 -3.40 -27.48 -34.81
CA SER A 25 -2.08 -27.29 -35.45
C SER A 25 -0.90 -27.80 -34.60
N GLY A 26 -1.15 -28.14 -33.33
CA GLY A 26 -0.09 -28.40 -32.36
C GLY A 26 0.51 -27.13 -31.78
N VAL A 27 1.31 -27.28 -30.72
CA VAL A 27 2.03 -26.22 -30.04
C VAL A 27 3.15 -25.69 -30.92
N TYR A 28 3.32 -24.36 -31.01
CA TYR A 28 4.40 -23.74 -31.77
C TYR A 28 5.08 -22.62 -30.97
N ILE A 29 6.26 -22.21 -31.44
CA ILE A 29 7.00 -21.09 -30.90
C ILE A 29 6.75 -19.85 -31.72
N GLU A 30 6.34 -18.79 -31.10
CA GLU A 30 6.20 -17.48 -31.71
C GLU A 30 7.32 -16.56 -31.21
N LEU A 31 7.69 -15.58 -32.00
CA LEU A 31 8.72 -14.62 -31.64
C LEU A 31 8.28 -13.20 -31.96
N GLN A 32 8.75 -12.28 -31.14
CA GLN A 32 8.74 -10.85 -31.41
C GLN A 32 10.17 -10.34 -31.56
N PRO A 33 10.53 -9.84 -32.77
CA PRO A 33 11.86 -9.29 -32.98
C PRO A 33 12.09 -8.06 -32.10
N GLY A 34 13.26 -7.98 -31.48
CA GLY A 34 13.68 -6.77 -30.77
C GLY A 34 14.22 -5.71 -31.73
N ALA A 35 14.22 -4.46 -31.28
CA ALA A 35 14.73 -3.31 -32.03
C ALA A 35 16.26 -3.12 -31.92
N LYS A 36 16.90 -3.72 -30.91
CA LYS A 36 18.35 -3.56 -30.64
C LYS A 36 19.13 -4.71 -31.30
N GLY A 37 19.83 -4.38 -32.35
CA GLY A 37 20.67 -5.31 -33.10
C GLY A 37 21.89 -5.80 -32.29
N SER A 38 21.71 -6.83 -31.49
CA SER A 38 22.86 -7.60 -30.96
C SER A 38 22.60 -9.07 -31.18
N LYS A 39 23.59 -9.78 -31.72
CA LYS A 39 23.53 -11.24 -31.84
C LYS A 39 23.60 -11.87 -30.46
N MET A 40 22.64 -12.74 -30.16
CA MET A 40 22.68 -13.66 -29.03
C MET A 40 22.49 -15.06 -29.56
N ASP A 41 23.27 -16.00 -29.07
CA ASP A 41 23.20 -17.41 -29.48
C ASP A 41 22.23 -18.23 -28.63
N LYS A 42 21.74 -17.63 -27.51
CA LYS A 42 20.79 -18.27 -26.59
C LYS A 42 19.70 -17.27 -26.20
N TYR A 43 18.49 -17.72 -26.21
CA TYR A 43 17.31 -16.97 -25.78
C TYR A 43 16.50 -17.81 -24.79
N ASP A 44 15.94 -17.15 -23.79
CA ASP A 44 14.99 -17.79 -22.88
C ASP A 44 13.63 -17.90 -23.58
N LEU A 45 13.05 -19.07 -23.48
CA LEU A 45 11.70 -19.35 -24.00
C LEU A 45 10.68 -19.09 -22.90
N LEU A 46 9.76 -18.17 -23.14
CA LEU A 46 8.66 -17.91 -22.22
C LEU A 46 7.53 -18.93 -22.41
N ASP A 47 6.87 -19.28 -21.31
CA ASP A 47 5.72 -20.20 -21.31
C ASP A 47 4.43 -19.57 -21.87
N SER A 48 4.40 -18.25 -22.02
CA SER A 48 3.27 -17.47 -22.51
C SER A 48 3.75 -16.18 -23.18
N PRO A 49 2.95 -15.57 -24.07
CA PRO A 49 3.28 -14.29 -24.67
C PRO A 49 3.50 -13.22 -23.60
N PRO A 50 4.44 -12.28 -23.82
CA PRO A 50 4.61 -11.16 -22.94
C PRO A 50 3.34 -10.30 -22.93
N LEU A 51 2.92 -9.87 -21.74
CA LEU A 51 1.71 -9.04 -21.56
C LEU A 51 1.82 -7.67 -22.25
N ALA A 52 3.05 -7.17 -22.38
CA ALA A 52 3.33 -6.00 -23.22
C ALA A 52 4.58 -6.27 -24.06
N PRO A 53 4.53 -5.93 -25.36
CA PRO A 53 5.69 -6.01 -26.23
C PRO A 53 6.89 -5.23 -25.66
N PRO A 54 8.13 -5.65 -25.95
CA PRO A 54 9.33 -4.93 -25.50
C PRO A 54 9.41 -3.48 -25.98
N ASP A 55 8.81 -3.19 -27.13
CA ASP A 55 8.72 -1.89 -27.80
C ASP A 55 7.42 -1.13 -27.51
N ALA A 56 6.56 -1.67 -26.64
CA ALA A 56 5.32 -1.00 -26.26
C ALA A 56 5.61 0.37 -25.65
N LYS A 57 4.86 1.37 -26.14
CA LYS A 57 4.96 2.75 -25.63
C LYS A 57 4.32 2.84 -24.23
N GLY A 58 5.08 3.32 -23.27
CA GLY A 58 4.66 3.42 -21.87
C GLY A 58 5.85 3.36 -20.93
N ILE A 59 5.57 3.17 -19.65
CA ILE A 59 6.58 3.09 -18.61
C ILE A 59 6.47 1.77 -17.83
N ARG A 60 7.61 1.18 -17.51
CA ARG A 60 7.73 0.07 -16.56
C ARG A 60 8.19 0.58 -15.22
N VAL A 61 7.51 0.21 -14.16
CA VAL A 61 7.86 0.52 -12.77
C VAL A 61 7.92 -0.75 -11.94
N ILE A 62 8.63 -0.70 -10.83
CA ILE A 62 8.82 -1.83 -9.92
C ILE A 62 8.08 -1.50 -8.63
N LEU A 63 7.30 -2.44 -8.11
CA LEU A 63 6.67 -2.32 -6.80
C LEU A 63 7.23 -3.36 -5.85
N ASP A 64 7.69 -2.91 -4.69
CA ASP A 64 8.17 -3.78 -3.62
C ASP A 64 7.12 -3.93 -2.52
N SER A 65 6.85 -5.17 -2.10
CA SER A 65 5.91 -5.52 -1.05
C SER A 65 6.50 -6.53 -0.07
N LYS A 66 6.27 -6.33 1.22
CA LYS A 66 6.68 -7.29 2.27
C LYS A 66 5.78 -8.52 2.34
N LYS A 67 4.55 -8.43 1.82
CA LYS A 67 3.57 -9.51 1.84
C LYS A 67 3.14 -9.84 0.43
N ALA A 68 3.09 -11.13 0.10
CA ALA A 68 2.42 -11.57 -1.10
C ALA A 68 0.95 -11.12 -1.04
N GLY A 69 0.49 -10.47 -2.10
CA GLY A 69 -0.93 -10.24 -2.33
C GLY A 69 -1.47 -11.28 -3.30
N GLN A 70 -2.72 -11.13 -3.69
CA GLN A 70 -3.33 -11.94 -4.74
C GLN A 70 -2.95 -11.46 -6.16
N LEU A 71 -1.89 -10.61 -6.27
CA LEU A 71 -1.49 -10.04 -7.54
C LEU A 71 -0.76 -11.07 -8.40
N SER A 72 -1.22 -11.17 -9.63
CA SER A 72 -0.68 -12.08 -10.65
C SER A 72 -0.39 -11.32 -11.95
N PRO A 73 0.49 -11.83 -12.80
CA PRO A 73 0.65 -11.30 -14.14
C PRO A 73 -0.70 -11.24 -14.88
N GLY A 74 -0.97 -10.10 -15.55
CA GLY A 74 -2.24 -9.80 -16.20
C GLY A 74 -3.22 -8.97 -15.38
N ASP A 75 -3.05 -8.90 -14.07
CA ASP A 75 -3.92 -8.08 -13.22
C ASP A 75 -3.86 -6.60 -13.60
N PRO A 76 -4.99 -5.88 -13.52
CA PRO A 76 -5.06 -4.50 -13.97
C PRO A 76 -4.28 -3.54 -13.08
N VAL A 77 -3.66 -2.55 -13.71
CA VAL A 77 -3.20 -1.33 -13.06
C VAL A 77 -4.21 -0.24 -13.33
N LEU A 78 -4.71 0.37 -12.27
CA LEU A 78 -5.83 1.30 -12.29
C LEU A 78 -5.39 2.70 -11.83
N PHE A 79 -5.90 3.71 -12.50
CA PHE A 79 -5.85 5.09 -12.05
C PHE A 79 -7.29 5.59 -11.91
N ARG A 80 -7.71 5.86 -10.68
CA ARG A 80 -9.11 6.25 -10.37
C ARG A 80 -10.15 5.31 -10.97
N GLY A 81 -9.90 3.99 -10.88
CA GLY A 81 -10.79 2.97 -11.42
C GLY A 81 -10.69 2.70 -12.92
N TYR A 82 -9.91 3.51 -13.67
CA TYR A 82 -9.70 3.30 -15.10
C TYR A 82 -8.44 2.46 -15.35
N ARG A 83 -8.54 1.40 -16.16
CA ARG A 83 -7.40 0.52 -16.49
C ARG A 83 -6.40 1.25 -17.38
N VAL A 84 -5.19 1.46 -16.87
CA VAL A 84 -4.10 2.16 -17.54
C VAL A 84 -2.91 1.25 -17.86
N GLY A 85 -2.91 0.01 -17.32
CA GLY A 85 -1.80 -0.92 -17.49
C GLY A 85 -2.09 -2.30 -16.94
N SER A 86 -1.05 -3.07 -16.75
CA SER A 86 -1.10 -4.43 -16.18
C SER A 86 0.16 -4.77 -15.39
N VAL A 87 0.03 -5.74 -14.49
CA VAL A 87 1.16 -6.40 -13.82
C VAL A 87 1.83 -7.31 -14.86
N GLU A 88 3.13 -7.14 -15.12
CA GLU A 88 3.88 -7.98 -16.07
C GLU A 88 4.48 -9.21 -15.39
N THR A 89 5.12 -9.01 -14.24
CA THR A 89 5.80 -10.11 -13.53
C THR A 89 5.64 -9.97 -12.03
N SER A 90 5.74 -11.12 -11.34
CA SER A 90 5.81 -11.21 -9.89
C SER A 90 6.99 -12.10 -9.53
N THR A 91 7.93 -11.60 -8.73
CA THR A 91 9.14 -12.31 -8.34
C THR A 91 9.33 -12.23 -6.84
N PHE A 92 9.60 -13.38 -6.21
CA PHE A 92 9.93 -13.44 -4.79
C PHE A 92 11.45 -13.43 -4.62
N ASP A 93 11.96 -12.41 -3.93
CA ASP A 93 13.37 -12.31 -3.54
C ASP A 93 13.58 -13.00 -2.19
N THR A 94 14.21 -14.16 -2.21
CA THR A 94 14.48 -14.96 -1.01
C THR A 94 15.51 -14.34 -0.07
N GLN A 95 16.39 -13.49 -0.59
CA GLN A 95 17.41 -12.82 0.23
C GLN A 95 16.81 -11.62 0.97
N LYS A 96 16.08 -10.78 0.26
CA LYS A 96 15.40 -9.62 0.83
C LYS A 96 14.08 -9.98 1.52
N ARG A 97 13.58 -11.21 1.31
CA ARG A 97 12.28 -11.69 1.81
C ARG A 97 11.13 -10.75 1.44
N ASN A 98 11.17 -10.20 0.23
CA ASN A 98 10.14 -9.34 -0.33
C ASN A 98 9.68 -9.85 -1.69
N ILE A 99 8.56 -9.31 -2.15
CA ILE A 99 8.01 -9.59 -3.45
C ILE A 99 8.14 -8.32 -4.28
N SER A 100 8.66 -8.49 -5.48
CA SER A 100 8.80 -7.42 -6.46
C SER A 100 7.87 -7.70 -7.63
N TYR A 101 7.03 -6.72 -7.94
CA TYR A 101 6.12 -6.75 -9.10
C TYR A 101 6.62 -5.75 -10.12
N GLN A 102 6.72 -6.18 -11.39
CA GLN A 102 6.93 -5.25 -12.49
C GLN A 102 5.59 -4.92 -13.12
N LEU A 103 5.29 -3.64 -13.22
CA LEU A 103 4.09 -3.12 -13.87
C LEU A 103 4.46 -2.49 -15.20
N PHE A 104 3.54 -2.58 -16.15
CA PHE A 104 3.56 -1.79 -17.38
C PHE A 104 2.37 -0.86 -17.42
N ILE A 105 2.61 0.42 -17.59
CA ILE A 105 1.59 1.46 -17.73
C ILE A 105 1.70 2.02 -19.15
N ASN A 106 0.60 1.90 -19.90
CA ASN A 106 0.54 2.25 -21.31
C ASN A 106 0.62 3.76 -21.54
N ALA A 107 1.23 4.20 -22.64
CA ALA A 107 1.07 5.56 -23.09
C ALA A 107 -0.39 5.78 -23.55
N PRO A 108 -0.98 6.99 -23.31
CA PRO A 108 -0.35 8.19 -22.76
C PRO A 108 -0.41 8.27 -21.22
N TYR A 109 -0.85 7.22 -20.51
CA TYR A 109 -1.05 7.21 -19.05
C TYR A 109 0.25 7.12 -18.25
N ASP A 110 1.37 6.81 -18.93
CA ASP A 110 2.72 6.82 -18.35
C ASP A 110 3.07 8.19 -17.72
N ARG A 111 2.49 9.27 -18.22
CA ARG A 111 2.65 10.63 -17.68
C ARG A 111 2.02 10.83 -16.30
N LEU A 112 1.11 9.95 -15.89
CA LEU A 112 0.48 9.98 -14.56
C LEU A 112 1.43 9.46 -13.48
N VAL A 113 2.51 8.76 -13.87
CA VAL A 113 3.46 8.18 -12.94
C VAL A 113 4.55 9.20 -12.61
N THR A 114 4.43 9.81 -11.45
CA THR A 114 5.37 10.82 -10.94
C THR A 114 6.00 10.37 -9.62
N SER A 115 6.95 11.12 -9.11
CA SER A 115 7.67 10.80 -7.85
C SER A 115 6.76 10.72 -6.62
N ASN A 116 5.63 11.42 -6.65
CA ASN A 116 4.70 11.51 -5.53
C ASN A 116 3.53 10.54 -5.59
N VAL A 117 3.42 9.72 -6.65
CA VAL A 117 2.40 8.66 -6.69
C VAL A 117 2.64 7.61 -5.61
N ARG A 118 1.56 7.05 -5.13
CA ARG A 118 1.56 5.90 -4.24
C ARG A 118 0.72 4.79 -4.86
N PHE A 119 1.22 3.56 -4.72
CA PHE A 119 0.58 2.37 -5.26
C PHE A 119 0.02 1.53 -4.12
N TRP A 120 -1.21 1.05 -4.27
CA TRP A 120 -1.84 0.14 -3.29
C TRP A 120 -2.53 -1.02 -3.98
N LYS A 121 -2.71 -2.10 -3.21
CA LYS A 121 -3.47 -3.27 -3.66
C LYS A 121 -4.94 -2.89 -3.70
N ASP A 122 -5.59 -3.17 -4.80
CA ASP A 122 -7.02 -2.97 -4.98
C ASP A 122 -7.72 -4.32 -4.95
N SER A 123 -8.47 -4.58 -3.89
CA SER A 123 -9.24 -5.83 -3.73
C SER A 123 -10.62 -5.76 -4.37
N GLY A 124 -10.98 -4.61 -4.94
CA GLY A 124 -12.31 -4.35 -5.49
C GLY A 124 -13.41 -4.19 -4.45
N ILE A 125 -13.13 -4.44 -3.17
CA ILE A 125 -14.04 -4.17 -2.05
C ILE A 125 -13.26 -3.38 -1.01
N ALA A 126 -13.74 -2.19 -0.69
CA ALA A 126 -13.31 -1.43 0.47
C ALA A 126 -14.44 -1.38 1.49
N VAL A 127 -14.15 -1.75 2.72
CA VAL A 127 -15.09 -1.68 3.83
C VAL A 127 -14.51 -0.72 4.86
N ASP A 128 -15.11 0.45 4.97
CA ASP A 128 -14.78 1.43 5.98
C ASP A 128 -15.80 1.39 7.12
N LEU A 129 -15.31 1.05 8.30
CA LEU A 129 -16.07 1.13 9.54
C LEU A 129 -15.67 2.40 10.28
N THR A 130 -16.52 3.39 10.24
CA THR A 130 -16.31 4.66 10.96
C THR A 130 -17.37 4.83 12.05
N SER A 131 -17.17 5.81 12.93
CA SER A 131 -18.21 6.21 13.91
C SER A 131 -19.51 6.68 13.26
N ALA A 132 -19.47 7.08 11.98
CA ALA A 132 -20.65 7.47 11.20
C ALA A 132 -21.40 6.28 10.55
N GLY A 133 -20.85 5.06 10.63
CA GLY A 133 -21.44 3.85 10.07
C GLY A 133 -20.48 3.02 9.22
N MET A 134 -21.04 2.04 8.54
CA MET A 134 -20.34 1.17 7.60
C MET A 134 -20.52 1.69 6.18
N ARG A 135 -19.43 1.99 5.51
CA ARG A 135 -19.40 2.29 4.07
C ARG A 135 -18.78 1.09 3.36
N VAL A 136 -19.48 0.56 2.38
CA VAL A 136 -18.97 -0.48 1.49
C VAL A 136 -18.85 0.13 0.10
N GLU A 137 -17.62 0.23 -0.38
CA GLU A 137 -17.34 0.64 -1.75
C GLU A 137 -16.99 -0.60 -2.57
N MET A 138 -17.74 -0.84 -3.62
CA MET A 138 -17.48 -1.94 -4.55
C MET A 138 -16.85 -1.38 -5.83
N GLY A 139 -15.67 -1.89 -6.16
CA GLY A 139 -15.01 -1.61 -7.41
C GLY A 139 -15.64 -2.33 -8.62
N SER A 140 -14.91 -2.41 -9.72
CA SER A 140 -15.38 -3.16 -10.89
C SER A 140 -15.43 -4.66 -10.62
N LEU A 141 -16.33 -5.39 -11.30
CA LEU A 141 -16.43 -6.85 -11.22
C LEU A 141 -15.08 -7.53 -11.54
N THR A 142 -14.30 -6.96 -12.43
CA THR A 142 -12.96 -7.46 -12.78
C THR A 142 -12.02 -7.38 -11.60
N THR A 143 -12.02 -6.25 -10.88
CA THR A 143 -11.16 -6.06 -9.69
C THR A 143 -11.60 -6.95 -8.53
N LEU A 144 -12.91 -7.21 -8.39
CA LEU A 144 -13.46 -8.15 -7.41
C LEU A 144 -12.98 -9.58 -7.60
N LEU A 145 -12.83 -10.01 -8.85
CA LEU A 145 -12.45 -11.39 -9.19
C LEU A 145 -10.94 -11.60 -9.26
N SER A 146 -10.19 -10.58 -9.64
CA SER A 146 -8.76 -10.71 -9.91
C SER A 146 -7.85 -9.95 -8.95
N GLY A 147 -8.38 -8.95 -8.25
CA GLY A 147 -7.56 -7.94 -7.60
C GLY A 147 -6.98 -6.97 -8.62
N GLY A 148 -6.11 -6.08 -8.17
CA GLY A 148 -5.43 -5.12 -9.03
C GLY A 148 -4.47 -4.25 -8.25
N VAL A 149 -3.86 -3.31 -8.93
CA VAL A 149 -3.04 -2.27 -8.34
C VAL A 149 -3.63 -0.93 -8.73
N SER A 150 -4.00 -0.13 -7.76
CA SER A 150 -4.40 1.26 -7.98
C SER A 150 -3.28 2.21 -7.61
N PHE A 151 -3.24 3.38 -8.23
CA PHE A 151 -2.33 4.45 -7.84
C PHE A 151 -2.95 5.83 -8.04
N ASP A 152 -2.52 6.77 -7.22
CA ASP A 152 -2.83 8.19 -7.33
C ASP A 152 -1.78 9.00 -6.55
N VAL A 153 -1.81 10.32 -6.69
CA VAL A 153 -1.09 11.22 -5.80
C VAL A 153 -1.98 11.50 -4.59
N PRO A 154 -1.49 11.27 -3.35
CA PRO A 154 -2.25 11.57 -2.16
C PRO A 154 -2.66 13.04 -2.09
N GLU A 155 -3.85 13.30 -1.50
CA GLU A 155 -4.32 14.66 -1.25
C GLU A 155 -3.31 15.45 -0.42
N GLY A 156 -3.08 16.71 -0.79
CA GLY A 156 -2.13 17.59 -0.12
C GLY A 156 -0.69 17.51 -0.65
N LEU A 157 -0.37 16.57 -1.52
CA LEU A 157 0.93 16.53 -2.20
C LEU A 157 0.82 17.15 -3.61
N ASP A 158 1.89 17.77 -4.07
CA ASP A 158 2.03 18.15 -5.46
C ASP A 158 2.16 16.92 -6.37
N LEU A 159 1.98 17.09 -7.68
CA LEU A 159 2.06 15.96 -8.61
C LEU A 159 3.46 15.31 -8.65
N GLY A 160 4.50 16.02 -8.23
CA GLY A 160 5.88 15.55 -8.32
C GLY A 160 6.45 15.59 -9.74
N GLN A 161 7.66 15.06 -9.90
CA GLN A 161 8.38 15.05 -11.17
C GLN A 161 8.19 13.72 -11.89
N PRO A 162 8.25 13.70 -13.23
CA PRO A 162 8.27 12.47 -14.01
C PRO A 162 9.39 11.54 -13.56
N VAL A 163 9.12 10.24 -13.52
CA VAL A 163 10.10 9.24 -13.05
C VAL A 163 10.76 8.50 -14.22
N ALA A 164 11.96 7.97 -13.96
CA ALA A 164 12.65 7.13 -14.93
C ALA A 164 12.01 5.73 -15.03
N PRO A 165 12.11 5.04 -16.17
CA PRO A 165 11.71 3.65 -16.28
C PRO A 165 12.41 2.78 -15.22
N LYS A 166 11.67 1.80 -14.67
CA LYS A 166 12.09 0.89 -13.59
C LYS A 166 12.34 1.57 -12.24
N THR A 167 11.81 2.77 -12.03
CA THR A 167 11.75 3.35 -10.70
C THR A 167 11.00 2.41 -9.75
N ALA A 168 11.55 2.21 -8.56
CA ALA A 168 10.98 1.38 -7.53
C ALA A 168 10.06 2.20 -6.61
N PHE A 169 8.88 1.65 -6.32
CA PHE A 169 7.90 2.21 -5.39
C PHE A 169 7.51 1.15 -4.36
N VAL A 170 6.98 1.61 -3.23
CA VAL A 170 6.38 0.74 -2.23
C VAL A 170 4.94 0.40 -2.64
N LEU A 171 4.58 -0.88 -2.55
CA LEU A 171 3.20 -1.34 -2.70
C LEU A 171 2.54 -1.43 -1.32
N TYR A 172 1.59 -0.54 -1.07
CA TYR A 172 0.80 -0.51 0.14
C TYR A 172 -0.33 -1.55 0.12
N ASP A 173 -0.78 -1.99 1.30
CA ASP A 173 -1.85 -2.98 1.39
C ASP A 173 -3.22 -2.40 1.00
N ASP A 174 -3.45 -1.11 1.27
CA ASP A 174 -4.65 -0.35 0.93
C ASP A 174 -4.36 1.16 0.88
N GLN A 175 -5.34 1.93 0.42
CA GLN A 175 -5.24 3.40 0.35
C GLN A 175 -5.11 4.06 1.74
N LYS A 176 -5.69 3.46 2.77
CA LYS A 176 -5.61 3.96 4.15
C LYS A 176 -4.17 3.87 4.69
N SER A 177 -3.48 2.78 4.39
CA SER A 177 -2.07 2.58 4.76
C SER A 177 -1.15 3.66 4.17
N ILE A 178 -1.52 4.26 3.04
CA ILE A 178 -0.80 5.39 2.46
C ILE A 178 -0.92 6.61 3.34
N GLN A 179 -2.14 6.97 3.75
CA GLN A 179 -2.36 8.12 4.61
C GLN A 179 -1.59 8.01 5.92
N ASP A 180 -1.56 6.80 6.48
CA ASP A 180 -0.78 6.52 7.69
C ASP A 180 0.74 6.58 7.47
N SER A 181 1.23 6.42 6.24
CA SER A 181 2.65 6.48 5.87
C SER A 181 3.15 7.86 5.45
N LEU A 182 2.25 8.79 5.15
CA LEU A 182 2.63 10.17 4.76
C LEU A 182 3.25 10.95 5.92
N TYR A 183 2.91 10.56 7.14
CA TYR A 183 3.42 11.20 8.35
C TYR A 183 4.62 10.44 8.88
N THR A 184 5.81 10.76 8.35
CA THR A 184 7.07 10.12 8.75
C THR A 184 7.60 10.64 10.08
N ASP A 185 7.41 11.93 10.32
CA ASP A 185 7.80 12.56 11.57
C ASP A 185 6.75 12.30 12.65
N HIS A 186 7.21 11.73 13.74
CA HIS A 186 6.36 11.41 14.88
C HIS A 186 7.09 11.55 16.19
N ILE A 187 6.31 11.75 17.23
CA ILE A 187 6.78 11.79 18.60
C ILE A 187 6.10 10.67 19.36
N ASP A 188 6.89 9.80 19.94
CA ASP A 188 6.38 8.70 20.74
C ASP A 188 6.18 9.14 22.19
N TYR A 189 4.97 8.91 22.73
CA TYR A 189 4.63 9.11 24.12
C TYR A 189 4.20 7.79 24.77
N LEU A 190 4.60 7.60 26.02
CA LEU A 190 4.18 6.48 26.82
C LEU A 190 3.04 6.90 27.75
N MET A 191 1.90 6.23 27.61
CA MET A 191 0.73 6.43 28.46
C MET A 191 0.49 5.24 29.35
N PHE A 192 -0.05 5.48 30.56
CA PHE A 192 -0.35 4.44 31.53
C PHE A 192 -1.83 4.45 31.88
N PHE A 193 -2.51 3.35 31.60
CA PHE A 193 -3.94 3.19 31.87
C PHE A 193 -4.17 2.25 33.06
N LYS A 194 -5.11 2.64 33.94
CA LYS A 194 -5.60 1.77 35.03
C LYS A 194 -6.69 0.83 34.55
N ASP A 195 -7.43 1.28 33.53
CA ASP A 195 -8.54 0.53 32.96
C ASP A 195 -8.06 -0.54 31.98
N SER A 196 -8.95 -1.47 31.66
CA SER A 196 -8.67 -2.53 30.69
C SER A 196 -8.44 -1.93 29.30
N VAL A 197 -7.33 -2.30 28.69
CA VAL A 197 -7.01 -1.96 27.28
C VAL A 197 -7.59 -2.97 26.27
N ARG A 198 -8.51 -3.85 26.72
CA ARG A 198 -9.14 -4.83 25.84
C ARG A 198 -9.96 -4.11 24.77
N GLY A 199 -9.64 -4.38 23.49
CA GLY A 199 -10.23 -3.68 22.33
C GLY A 199 -9.39 -2.52 21.80
N LEU A 200 -8.34 -2.09 22.55
CA LEU A 200 -7.35 -1.17 22.01
C LEU A 200 -6.30 -1.94 21.20
N GLN A 201 -6.08 -1.55 19.97
CA GLN A 201 -5.15 -2.23 19.08
C GLN A 201 -4.11 -1.26 18.49
N PRO A 202 -2.94 -1.73 18.06
CA PRO A 202 -2.05 -0.94 17.24
C PRO A 202 -2.79 -0.39 16.00
N GLY A 203 -2.56 0.88 15.66
CA GLY A 203 -3.29 1.60 14.62
C GLY A 203 -4.57 2.30 15.08
N ALA A 204 -5.05 2.05 16.33
CA ALA A 204 -6.18 2.79 16.88
C ALA A 204 -5.87 4.29 16.93
N PRO A 205 -6.85 5.18 16.63
CA PRO A 205 -6.60 6.61 16.63
C PRO A 205 -6.31 7.16 18.03
N VAL A 206 -5.46 8.17 18.05
CA VAL A 206 -5.28 9.09 19.18
C VAL A 206 -5.89 10.41 18.78
N GLU A 207 -6.91 10.85 19.50
CA GLU A 207 -7.73 12.01 19.14
C GLU A 207 -7.71 13.06 20.23
N PHE A 208 -7.88 14.30 19.82
CA PHE A 208 -8.18 15.42 20.72
C PHE A 208 -9.44 16.12 20.22
N ARG A 209 -10.51 16.06 21.00
CA ARG A 209 -11.83 16.62 20.63
C ARG A 209 -12.33 16.17 19.26
N GLY A 210 -12.11 14.90 18.90
CA GLY A 210 -12.50 14.32 17.60
C GLY A 210 -11.53 14.60 16.45
N ILE A 211 -10.42 15.30 16.70
CA ILE A 211 -9.36 15.53 15.72
C ILE A 211 -8.28 14.47 15.94
N ARG A 212 -7.97 13.68 14.91
CA ARG A 212 -6.91 12.67 14.99
C ARG A 212 -5.53 13.35 15.03
N LEU A 213 -4.78 13.13 16.11
CA LEU A 213 -3.43 13.63 16.31
C LEU A 213 -2.36 12.58 15.99
N GLY A 214 -2.76 11.31 15.99
CA GLY A 214 -1.81 10.23 15.83
C GLY A 214 -2.45 8.86 15.98
N THR A 215 -1.63 7.87 16.33
CA THR A 215 -2.02 6.47 16.44
C THR A 215 -1.43 5.78 17.66
N VAL A 216 -2.11 4.72 18.12
CA VAL A 216 -1.54 3.77 19.06
C VAL A 216 -0.49 2.91 18.35
N SER A 217 0.74 2.92 18.85
CA SER A 217 1.85 2.19 18.24
C SER A 217 1.97 0.77 18.79
N LYS A 218 1.90 0.59 20.12
CA LYS A 218 2.01 -0.74 20.76
C LYS A 218 1.14 -0.84 22.01
N VAL A 219 0.49 -2.02 22.17
CA VAL A 219 -0.36 -2.36 23.32
C VAL A 219 -0.17 -3.84 23.68
N PRO A 220 0.22 -4.17 24.91
CA PRO A 220 0.96 -3.34 25.86
C PRO A 220 2.39 -3.10 25.37
N PHE A 221 3.04 -2.05 25.88
CA PHE A 221 4.43 -1.75 25.57
C PHE A 221 5.33 -1.99 26.79
N PHE A 222 6.16 -3.03 26.75
CA PHE A 222 7.15 -3.32 27.76
C PHE A 222 8.55 -3.16 27.21
N ALA A 223 9.23 -2.07 27.57
CA ALA A 223 10.64 -1.92 27.26
C ALA A 223 11.49 -2.84 28.17
N PRO A 224 12.67 -3.30 27.71
CA PRO A 224 13.53 -4.20 28.49
C PRO A 224 13.88 -3.71 29.89
N ASN A 225 13.98 -2.41 30.09
CA ASN A 225 14.38 -1.78 31.34
C ASN A 225 13.19 -1.31 32.21
N MET A 226 11.95 -1.52 31.77
CA MET A 226 10.76 -1.04 32.49
C MET A 226 10.37 -1.89 33.69
N ARG A 227 10.90 -3.10 33.82
CA ARG A 227 10.58 -4.00 34.96
C ARG A 227 10.87 -3.37 36.34
N GLN A 228 11.84 -2.47 36.43
CA GLN A 228 12.19 -1.78 37.69
C GLN A 228 11.24 -0.62 38.02
N THR A 229 10.51 -0.08 37.05
CA THR A 229 9.60 1.06 37.22
C THR A 229 8.20 0.61 37.68
N PHE A 230 7.88 -0.69 37.58
CA PHE A 230 6.53 -1.24 37.82
C PHE A 230 6.35 -1.87 39.21
N ASN A 231 7.24 -1.60 40.18
CA ASN A 231 7.23 -2.35 41.45
C ASN A 231 5.92 -2.22 42.26
N ASP A 232 5.04 -1.24 41.98
CA ASP A 232 3.74 -1.10 42.70
C ASP A 232 2.60 -0.52 41.85
N ASP A 233 2.78 -0.36 40.53
CA ASP A 233 1.79 0.30 39.69
C ASP A 233 1.27 -0.66 38.61
N TYR A 234 0.07 -1.22 38.85
CA TYR A 234 -0.60 -2.17 37.92
C TYR A 234 -1.15 -1.50 36.63
N ARG A 235 -0.68 -0.28 36.30
CA ARG A 235 -1.10 0.40 35.08
C ARG A 235 -0.50 -0.25 33.83
N ILE A 236 -1.30 -0.28 32.77
CA ILE A 236 -0.92 -0.89 31.51
C ILE A 236 -0.24 0.15 30.61
N PRO A 237 1.03 -0.05 30.22
CA PRO A 237 1.74 0.88 29.37
C PRO A 237 1.28 0.73 27.91
N VAL A 238 0.99 1.86 27.27
CA VAL A 238 0.59 1.98 25.88
C VAL A 238 1.50 3.00 25.21
N LEU A 239 2.15 2.60 24.12
CA LEU A 239 2.95 3.50 23.31
C LEU A 239 2.05 4.13 22.24
N ILE A 240 1.95 5.44 22.28
CA ILE A 240 1.24 6.23 21.26
C ILE A 240 2.25 7.01 20.43
N ARG A 241 1.87 7.27 19.20
CA ARG A 241 2.62 8.07 18.23
C ARG A 241 1.78 9.28 17.86
N ILE A 242 2.31 10.47 18.09
CA ILE A 242 1.73 11.75 17.66
C ILE A 242 2.40 12.16 16.37
N GLU A 243 1.64 12.60 15.40
CA GLU A 243 2.05 12.95 14.05
C GLU A 243 1.93 14.49 13.86
N PRO A 244 2.99 15.29 14.14
CA PRO A 244 2.92 16.74 14.12
C PRO A 244 2.50 17.33 12.77
N GLU A 245 2.91 16.70 11.67
CA GLU A 245 2.56 17.14 10.33
C GLU A 245 1.06 17.09 10.05
N ARG A 246 0.35 16.10 10.61
CA ARG A 246 -1.12 16.00 10.52
C ARG A 246 -1.80 17.21 11.15
N LEU A 247 -1.24 17.74 12.22
CA LEU A 247 -1.74 18.94 12.89
C LEU A 247 -1.41 20.22 12.14
N LYS A 248 -0.20 20.31 11.55
CA LYS A 248 0.19 21.47 10.74
C LYS A 248 -0.73 21.66 9.52
N MET A 249 -1.15 20.58 8.89
CA MET A 249 -2.12 20.64 7.78
C MET A 249 -3.49 21.21 8.22
N GLN A 250 -3.88 21.02 9.48
CA GLN A 250 -5.18 21.47 10.01
C GLN A 250 -5.10 22.84 10.69
N LEU A 251 -3.98 23.17 11.34
CA LEU A 251 -3.79 24.39 12.14
C LEU A 251 -2.95 25.46 11.45
N GLY A 252 -2.33 25.14 10.29
CA GLY A 252 -1.40 26.02 9.56
C GLY A 252 0.08 25.69 9.86
N GLU A 253 0.94 25.97 8.88
CA GLU A 253 2.36 25.58 8.88
C GLU A 253 3.20 26.14 10.04
N ASN A 254 2.77 27.23 10.67
CA ASN A 254 3.52 27.94 11.71
C ASN A 254 3.24 27.43 13.14
N ALA A 255 2.41 26.40 13.32
CA ALA A 255 2.13 25.90 14.64
C ALA A 255 3.25 24.98 15.15
N ASP A 256 3.99 25.40 16.19
CA ASP A 256 4.87 24.49 16.91
C ASP A 256 4.03 23.52 17.76
N VAL A 257 3.64 22.43 17.11
CA VAL A 257 2.76 21.40 17.69
C VAL A 257 3.40 20.72 18.89
N VAL A 258 4.72 20.59 18.89
CA VAL A 258 5.48 19.91 19.94
C VAL A 258 5.47 20.74 21.21
N GLU A 259 5.77 22.02 21.08
CA GLU A 259 5.77 22.95 22.21
C GLU A 259 4.35 23.10 22.79
N HIS A 260 3.36 23.24 21.91
CA HIS A 260 1.96 23.39 22.33
C HIS A 260 1.42 22.15 23.07
N LEU A 261 1.75 20.96 22.59
CA LEU A 261 1.39 19.71 23.26
C LEU A 261 2.10 19.58 24.62
N GLY A 262 3.37 19.99 24.70
CA GLY A 262 4.13 20.06 25.95
C GLY A 262 3.49 20.99 26.99
N GLU A 263 2.99 22.14 26.55
CA GLU A 263 2.26 23.06 27.43
C GLU A 263 0.92 22.50 27.92
N LEU A 264 0.15 21.85 27.01
CA LEU A 264 -1.10 21.20 27.38
C LEU A 264 -0.88 20.06 28.38
N LEU A 265 0.19 19.28 28.24
CA LEU A 265 0.56 18.27 29.22
C LEU A 265 0.89 18.86 30.60
N LYS A 266 1.61 19.97 30.63
CA LYS A 266 1.88 20.73 31.90
C LYS A 266 0.60 21.28 32.54
N ARG A 267 -0.38 21.68 31.70
CA ARG A 267 -1.69 22.17 32.16
C ARG A 267 -2.66 21.06 32.57
N GLY A 268 -2.25 19.79 32.46
CA GLY A 268 -3.04 18.65 32.91
C GLY A 268 -3.76 17.88 31.83
N LEU A 269 -3.38 18.02 30.57
CA LEU A 269 -3.87 17.12 29.49
C LEU A 269 -3.61 15.66 29.86
N ARG A 270 -4.62 14.84 29.79
CA ARG A 270 -4.56 13.38 30.07
C ARG A 270 -5.33 12.62 29.01
N GLY A 271 -4.90 11.39 28.74
CA GLY A 271 -5.62 10.51 27.85
C GLY A 271 -6.55 9.57 28.60
N SER A 272 -7.67 9.31 27.98
CA SER A 272 -8.65 8.33 28.41
C SER A 272 -8.96 7.35 27.28
N LEU A 273 -9.44 6.14 27.63
CA LEU A 273 -9.91 5.18 26.64
C LEU A 273 -11.40 5.44 26.40
N LYS A 274 -11.78 5.53 25.12
CA LYS A 274 -13.16 5.63 24.71
C LYS A 274 -13.51 4.58 23.69
N THR A 275 -14.77 4.19 23.65
CA THR A 275 -15.31 3.24 22.69
C THR A 275 -15.55 3.96 21.35
N GLY A 276 -14.80 3.60 20.33
CA GLY A 276 -14.98 4.11 18.98
C GLY A 276 -16.06 3.38 18.20
N ASN A 277 -16.29 2.09 18.53
CA ASN A 277 -17.31 1.28 17.88
C ASN A 277 -17.98 0.37 18.91
N LEU A 278 -19.28 0.56 19.12
CA LEU A 278 -20.06 -0.20 20.09
C LEU A 278 -20.27 -1.67 19.70
N VAL A 279 -20.25 -1.98 18.40
CA VAL A 279 -20.49 -3.35 17.90
C VAL A 279 -19.23 -4.20 18.07
N THR A 280 -18.08 -3.66 17.73
CA THR A 280 -16.79 -4.38 17.81
C THR A 280 -16.11 -4.25 19.15
N GLY A 281 -16.51 -3.29 19.99
CA GLY A 281 -15.83 -2.95 21.23
C GLY A 281 -14.46 -2.29 21.00
N ALA A 282 -14.18 -1.79 19.80
CA ALA A 282 -12.92 -1.14 19.48
C ALA A 282 -12.75 0.14 20.29
N LEU A 283 -11.59 0.28 20.93
CA LEU A 283 -11.22 1.45 21.72
C LEU A 283 -10.27 2.37 20.95
N TYR A 284 -10.30 3.64 21.33
CA TYR A 284 -9.33 4.64 20.90
C TYR A 284 -8.88 5.49 22.10
N VAL A 285 -7.80 6.25 21.92
CA VAL A 285 -7.29 7.16 22.94
C VAL A 285 -7.83 8.57 22.69
N ASP A 286 -8.49 9.16 23.68
CA ASP A 286 -8.98 10.53 23.67
C ASP A 286 -8.18 11.36 24.67
N LEU A 287 -7.63 12.50 24.21
CA LEU A 287 -6.77 13.39 24.96
C LEU A 287 -7.53 14.59 25.53
#